data_016610d3bedf58623d2e89a6665ab418
#
_entry.id   016610d3bedf58623d2e89a6665ab418
#
_cell.length_a   1.000
_cell.length_b   1.000
_cell.length_c   1.000
_cell.angle_alpha   90.00
_cell.angle_beta   90.00
_cell.angle_gamma   90.00
#
_symmetry.space_group_name_H-M   'P 1'
#
loop_
_entity.id
_entity.type
_entity.pdbx_description
1 polymer ?
#
loop_
_entity_poly.entity_id
_entity_poly.type
_entity_poly.pdbx_seq_one_letter_code
_entity_poly.pdbx_strand_id
1 'polypeptide(L)'
;MRRTKRTRAATRLAVATVATLLAGGLLAGCGGTASSSDDGPGRVLRKDDDSTLFERADGIRVELRYRPGRGLTERHRRDGDWSAERFVHRTRTKPCRGITVRAQGELIAAIADFAPSCRDGDPPTENLAVVGGGHDLTDWAAKATQGSDGWEKIEFGDRRVEFEESWTSGSSTLTWTSGKGFGSKRTRYESIRAAFIGTWKAEDGSHQLVFAQAGEEQPLLTISTLSGAPCTVEVPVRQVGDTSVETRGEPRVTHGSKQRFCPSKPFETAYELQEDDGSLTLVDFTSSPRKHLMSYKRAR
;
A
#
# COMPACT_ATOMS: atom_id res chain seq x y z
N MET A 1 37.30 6.76 -43.18
CA MET A 1 38.23 6.32 -42.13
C MET A 1 38.84 7.51 -41.43
N ARG A 2 38.39 7.86 -40.22
CA ARG A 2 39.12 8.73 -39.27
C ARG A 2 38.73 8.29 -37.86
N ARG A 3 39.69 7.67 -37.16
CA ARG A 3 39.61 7.27 -35.75
C ARG A 3 39.95 8.47 -34.89
N THR A 4 39.06 8.88 -34.00
CA THR A 4 39.34 9.82 -32.90
C THR A 4 39.53 9.05 -31.59
N LYS A 5 40.78 9.13 -31.08
CA LYS A 5 41.16 8.63 -29.75
C LYS A 5 40.61 9.57 -28.68
N ARG A 6 39.86 9.07 -27.73
CA ARG A 6 39.49 9.77 -26.49
C ARG A 6 40.40 9.32 -25.36
N THR A 7 41.16 10.25 -24.87
CA THR A 7 42.00 10.17 -23.67
C THR A 7 41.13 10.18 -22.40
N ARG A 8 41.38 9.21 -21.53
CA ARG A 8 40.79 9.16 -20.17
C ARG A 8 41.73 9.92 -19.22
N ALA A 9 41.21 10.96 -18.59
CA ALA A 9 41.84 11.63 -17.45
C ALA A 9 41.43 10.90 -16.16
N ALA A 10 42.42 10.43 -15.40
CA ALA A 10 42.23 9.79 -14.10
C ALA A 10 42.37 10.86 -13.00
N THR A 11 41.32 11.17 -12.30
CA THR A 11 41.33 12.04 -11.11
C THR A 11 41.58 11.19 -9.87
N ARG A 12 42.71 11.37 -9.22
CA ARG A 12 43.08 10.78 -7.93
C ARG A 12 42.48 11.65 -6.82
N LEU A 13 41.60 11.11 -6.01
CA LEU A 13 41.17 11.70 -4.75
C LEU A 13 42.09 11.21 -3.62
N ALA A 14 42.69 12.18 -2.92
CA ALA A 14 43.47 11.97 -1.73
C ALA A 14 42.53 11.84 -0.52
N VAL A 15 42.66 10.75 0.24
CA VAL A 15 42.01 10.55 1.52
C VAL A 15 42.92 11.08 2.62
N ALA A 16 42.46 12.09 3.34
CA ALA A 16 43.13 12.60 4.54
C ALA A 16 42.53 11.88 5.77
N THR A 17 43.35 11.08 6.42
CA THR A 17 43.04 10.44 7.70
C THR A 17 43.33 11.41 8.85
N VAL A 18 42.33 11.83 9.61
CA VAL A 18 42.49 12.56 10.87
C VAL A 18 42.29 11.55 12.01
N ALA A 19 43.38 11.25 12.69
CA ALA A 19 43.40 10.50 13.92
C ALA A 19 43.23 11.45 15.11
N THR A 20 42.13 11.35 15.86
CA THR A 20 41.94 12.07 17.11
C THR A 20 41.97 11.09 18.26
N LEU A 21 43.10 11.10 19.01
CA LEU A 21 43.26 10.49 20.29
C LEU A 21 42.58 11.36 21.35
N LEU A 22 41.65 10.84 22.10
CA LEU A 22 41.17 11.41 23.37
C LEU A 22 41.26 10.39 24.47
N ALA A 23 42.17 10.71 25.39
CA ALA A 23 42.42 10.00 26.61
C ALA A 23 41.41 10.33 27.71
N GLY A 24 41.05 9.30 28.51
CA GLY A 24 40.95 9.38 29.94
C GLY A 24 39.74 10.06 30.56
N GLY A 25 38.95 9.26 31.25
CA GLY A 25 37.94 9.68 32.21
C GLY A 25 37.27 8.50 32.90
N LEU A 26 37.97 7.81 33.82
CA LEU A 26 37.34 6.94 34.80
C LEU A 26 36.57 7.78 35.82
N LEU A 27 35.25 7.81 35.70
CA LEU A 27 34.33 8.23 36.76
C LEU A 27 33.53 7.00 37.19
N ALA A 28 33.94 6.40 38.30
CA ALA A 28 33.13 5.48 39.07
C ALA A 28 31.95 6.24 39.68
N GLY A 29 30.78 6.15 39.06
CA GLY A 29 29.50 6.68 39.53
C GLY A 29 28.61 5.52 40.00
N CYS A 30 28.27 5.57 41.27
CA CYS A 30 27.41 4.64 42.00
C CYS A 30 26.09 4.32 41.33
N GLY A 31 25.69 3.07 41.52
CA GLY A 31 24.45 2.41 41.23
C GLY A 31 23.18 3.22 41.32
N GLY A 32 22.65 3.56 40.16
CA GLY A 32 21.22 3.68 39.95
C GLY A 32 20.81 2.47 39.14
N THR A 33 19.98 1.60 39.67
CA THR A 33 19.20 0.65 38.91
C THR A 33 18.27 1.48 38.01
N ALA A 34 18.80 1.92 36.86
CA ALA A 34 17.98 2.36 35.79
C ALA A 34 17.18 1.12 35.38
N SER A 35 15.89 1.12 35.70
CA SER A 35 14.93 0.27 35.02
C SER A 35 15.11 0.59 33.53
N SER A 36 15.82 -0.27 32.82
CA SER A 36 15.87 -0.23 31.37
C SER A 36 14.42 -0.42 30.94
N SER A 37 13.80 0.64 30.45
CA SER A 37 12.56 0.51 29.71
C SER A 37 12.87 -0.40 28.54
N ASP A 38 12.31 -1.61 28.58
CA ASP A 38 12.42 -2.63 27.52
C ASP A 38 11.63 -2.20 26.26
N ASP A 39 11.85 -0.96 25.80
CA ASP A 39 11.19 -0.38 24.62
C ASP A 39 11.86 -0.81 23.30
N GLY A 40 12.81 -1.73 23.35
CA GLY A 40 13.49 -2.23 22.16
C GLY A 40 12.54 -3.03 21.24
N PRO A 41 12.82 -3.07 19.95
CA PRO A 41 12.14 -3.98 19.06
C PRO A 41 12.47 -5.43 19.45
N GLY A 42 11.45 -6.26 19.54
CA GLY A 42 11.66 -7.70 19.73
C GLY A 42 12.31 -8.33 18.48
N ARG A 43 12.55 -9.63 18.51
CA ARG A 43 13.21 -10.36 17.42
C ARG A 43 12.45 -11.60 16.97
N VAL A 44 12.50 -11.89 15.67
CA VAL A 44 12.01 -13.15 15.11
C VAL A 44 13.01 -14.25 15.44
N LEU A 45 12.54 -15.31 16.10
CA LEU A 45 13.35 -16.50 16.42
C LEU A 45 13.23 -17.58 15.35
N ARG A 46 12.05 -17.73 14.75
CA ARG A 46 11.76 -18.66 13.66
C ARG A 46 10.62 -18.12 12.81
N LYS A 47 10.74 -18.27 11.50
CA LYS A 47 9.68 -17.93 10.53
C LYS A 47 9.55 -19.08 9.54
N ASP A 48 8.37 -19.68 9.50
CA ASP A 48 7.94 -20.69 8.54
C ASP A 48 6.78 -20.15 7.72
N ASP A 49 6.32 -20.86 6.70
CA ASP A 49 5.22 -20.42 5.83
C ASP A 49 3.90 -20.25 6.60
N ASP A 50 3.68 -21.03 7.64
CA ASP A 50 2.46 -21.05 8.43
C ASP A 50 2.63 -20.57 9.88
N SER A 51 3.83 -20.21 10.28
CA SER A 51 4.09 -19.80 11.66
C SER A 51 5.26 -18.84 11.82
N THR A 52 5.16 -18.00 12.86
CA THR A 52 6.26 -17.14 13.29
C THR A 52 6.39 -17.20 14.79
N LEU A 53 7.60 -17.56 15.26
CA LEU A 53 8.02 -17.48 16.66
C LEU A 53 8.81 -16.19 16.85
N PHE A 54 8.32 -15.35 17.76
CA PHE A 54 8.86 -14.04 18.04
C PHE A 54 9.17 -13.89 19.53
N GLU A 55 10.23 -13.15 19.87
CA GLU A 55 10.59 -12.81 21.25
C GLU A 55 10.52 -11.28 21.42
N ARG A 56 9.70 -10.82 22.35
CA ARG A 56 9.62 -9.42 22.78
C ARG A 56 10.90 -9.03 23.55
N ALA A 57 11.15 -7.73 23.70
CA ALA A 57 12.30 -7.22 24.44
C ALA A 57 12.32 -7.66 25.90
N ASP A 58 11.14 -7.83 26.53
CA ASP A 58 10.98 -8.31 27.90
C ASP A 58 11.10 -9.85 28.04
N GLY A 59 11.50 -10.55 26.99
CA GLY A 59 11.73 -11.99 26.97
C GLY A 59 10.50 -12.87 26.75
N ILE A 60 9.30 -12.28 26.64
CA ILE A 60 8.10 -13.05 26.30
C ILE A 60 8.23 -13.58 24.87
N ARG A 61 8.05 -14.89 24.71
CA ARG A 61 7.98 -15.54 23.40
C ARG A 61 6.55 -15.76 22.99
N VAL A 62 6.24 -15.39 21.75
CA VAL A 62 4.92 -15.51 21.15
C VAL A 62 5.04 -16.31 19.87
N GLU A 63 4.20 -17.31 19.72
CA GLU A 63 4.03 -18.02 18.46
C GLU A 63 2.67 -17.70 17.87
N LEU A 64 2.70 -17.10 16.70
CA LEU A 64 1.53 -16.98 15.83
C LEU A 64 1.58 -18.11 14.81
N ARG A 65 0.50 -18.88 14.69
CA ARG A 65 0.43 -20.02 13.79
C ARG A 65 -0.89 -20.12 13.08
N TYR A 66 -0.82 -20.40 11.80
CA TYR A 66 -1.99 -20.78 11.02
C TYR A 66 -2.35 -22.25 11.27
N ARG A 67 -3.61 -22.50 11.62
CA ARG A 67 -4.19 -23.84 11.73
C ARG A 67 -5.05 -24.13 10.52
N PRO A 68 -4.72 -25.12 9.66
CA PRO A 68 -5.44 -25.41 8.44
C PRO A 68 -6.96 -25.54 8.67
N GLY A 69 -7.75 -24.78 7.91
CA GLY A 69 -9.22 -24.76 7.99
C GLY A 69 -9.81 -24.18 9.28
N ARG A 70 -8.98 -23.61 10.15
CA ARG A 70 -9.41 -23.07 11.45
C ARG A 70 -9.06 -21.59 11.64
N GLY A 71 -7.90 -21.11 11.10
CA GLY A 71 -7.47 -19.73 11.15
C GLY A 71 -6.17 -19.51 11.91
N LEU A 72 -5.91 -18.26 12.28
CA LEU A 72 -4.72 -17.81 12.99
C LEU A 72 -4.91 -18.03 14.50
N THR A 73 -3.93 -18.67 15.12
CA THR A 73 -3.86 -18.91 16.56
C THR A 73 -2.62 -18.25 17.15
N GLU A 74 -2.65 -18.00 18.44
CA GLU A 74 -1.50 -17.57 19.22
C GLU A 74 -1.32 -18.45 20.45
N ARG A 75 -0.10 -18.53 20.92
CA ARG A 75 0.30 -18.96 22.25
C ARG A 75 1.57 -18.22 22.67
N HIS A 76 1.75 -18.04 23.94
CA HIS A 76 2.93 -17.34 24.48
C HIS A 76 3.49 -18.04 25.69
N ARG A 77 4.73 -17.69 26.03
CA ARG A 77 5.37 -18.06 27.29
C ARG A 77 6.26 -16.93 27.77
N ARG A 78 6.30 -16.73 29.08
CA ARG A 78 7.26 -15.85 29.74
C ARG A 78 8.43 -16.71 30.26
N ASP A 79 8.15 -17.50 31.28
CA ASP A 79 9.08 -18.41 31.91
C ASP A 79 8.41 -19.79 32.01
N GLY A 80 9.04 -20.84 31.49
CA GLY A 80 8.50 -22.20 31.62
C GLY A 80 7.55 -22.59 30.47
N ASP A 81 6.32 -23.01 30.80
CA ASP A 81 5.39 -23.63 29.85
C ASP A 81 4.68 -22.66 28.96
N TRP A 82 4.26 -23.16 27.79
CA TRP A 82 3.42 -22.42 26.87
C TRP A 82 2.00 -22.23 27.40
N SER A 83 1.43 -21.06 27.19
CA SER A 83 -0.02 -20.84 27.41
C SER A 83 -0.86 -21.76 26.54
N ALA A 84 -2.13 -21.92 26.91
CA ALA A 84 -3.09 -22.57 26.03
C ALA A 84 -3.21 -21.80 24.72
N GLU A 85 -3.28 -22.55 23.59
CA GLU A 85 -3.47 -21.96 22.27
C GLU A 85 -4.87 -21.34 22.14
N ARG A 86 -4.95 -20.13 21.61
CA ARG A 86 -6.22 -19.44 21.37
C ARG A 86 -6.30 -18.85 19.96
N PHE A 87 -7.54 -18.70 19.46
CA PHE A 87 -7.78 -18.11 18.15
C PHE A 87 -7.72 -16.59 18.23
N VAL A 88 -6.91 -16.01 17.35
CA VAL A 88 -6.84 -14.58 17.07
C VAL A 88 -7.79 -14.21 15.93
N HIS A 89 -7.84 -15.05 14.89
CA HIS A 89 -8.72 -14.86 13.74
C HIS A 89 -9.17 -16.21 13.19
N ARG A 90 -10.45 -16.34 12.84
CA ARG A 90 -10.99 -17.57 12.24
C ARG A 90 -11.17 -17.39 10.76
N THR A 91 -10.52 -18.24 9.97
CA THR A 91 -10.65 -18.30 8.51
C THR A 91 -10.42 -19.72 8.03
N ARG A 92 -11.01 -20.06 6.87
CA ARG A 92 -10.78 -21.35 6.19
C ARG A 92 -9.75 -21.23 5.07
N THR A 93 -9.37 -20.02 4.72
CA THR A 93 -8.37 -19.73 3.68
C THR A 93 -6.95 -19.97 4.18
N LYS A 94 -6.01 -20.19 3.27
CA LYS A 94 -4.60 -20.44 3.61
C LYS A 94 -3.81 -19.14 3.69
N PRO A 95 -2.72 -19.08 4.50
CA PRO A 95 -1.80 -17.96 4.46
C PRO A 95 -1.04 -17.92 3.13
N CYS A 96 -0.82 -16.72 2.59
CA CYS A 96 -0.16 -16.52 1.32
C CYS A 96 1.33 -16.19 1.44
N ARG A 97 1.72 -15.38 2.41
CA ARG A 97 3.08 -14.82 2.52
C ARG A 97 3.75 -15.08 3.88
N GLY A 98 3.21 -16.01 4.64
CA GLY A 98 3.61 -16.21 6.03
C GLY A 98 3.08 -15.09 6.93
N ILE A 99 3.56 -15.07 8.17
CA ILE A 99 3.12 -14.12 9.19
C ILE A 99 4.28 -13.18 9.49
N THR A 100 4.10 -11.88 9.28
CA THR A 100 5.06 -10.85 9.65
C THR A 100 4.71 -10.32 11.03
N VAL A 101 5.67 -10.31 11.97
CA VAL A 101 5.47 -9.88 13.35
C VAL A 101 6.48 -8.80 13.71
N ARG A 102 6.02 -7.78 14.41
CA ARG A 102 6.83 -6.73 15.04
C ARG A 102 6.31 -6.45 16.45
N ALA A 103 7.16 -5.90 17.32
CA ALA A 103 6.75 -5.42 18.63
C ALA A 103 7.45 -4.12 19.00
N GLN A 104 6.81 -3.35 19.86
CA GLN A 104 7.39 -2.20 20.55
C GLN A 104 6.74 -2.09 21.93
N GLY A 105 7.57 -2.06 22.98
CA GLY A 105 7.10 -2.14 24.36
C GLY A 105 6.23 -3.37 24.59
N GLU A 106 5.06 -3.18 25.17
CA GLU A 106 4.09 -4.26 25.41
C GLU A 106 3.20 -4.63 24.23
N LEU A 107 3.29 -3.88 23.12
CA LEU A 107 2.49 -4.15 21.94
C LEU A 107 3.20 -5.11 20.98
N ILE A 108 2.44 -6.05 20.45
CA ILE A 108 2.83 -6.90 19.33
C ILE A 108 1.84 -6.64 18.19
N ALA A 109 2.35 -6.48 16.98
CA ALA A 109 1.52 -6.37 15.80
C ALA A 109 1.95 -7.40 14.75
N ALA A 110 0.97 -7.91 14.01
CA ALA A 110 1.23 -8.86 12.94
C ALA A 110 0.38 -8.60 11.70
N ILE A 111 0.94 -9.00 10.57
CA ILE A 111 0.27 -9.02 9.27
C ILE A 111 0.22 -10.48 8.82
N ALA A 112 -0.95 -10.90 8.33
CA ALA A 112 -1.14 -12.19 7.69
C ALA A 112 -2.14 -12.06 6.54
N ASP A 113 -1.74 -12.50 5.36
CA ASP A 113 -2.57 -12.46 4.16
C ASP A 113 -3.10 -13.85 3.85
N PHE A 114 -4.37 -13.94 3.50
CA PHE A 114 -5.05 -15.22 3.24
C PHE A 114 -5.75 -15.22 1.88
N ALA A 115 -5.64 -16.33 1.15
CA ALA A 115 -6.40 -16.57 -0.07
C ALA A 115 -6.66 -18.07 -0.29
N PRO A 116 -7.66 -18.44 -1.12
CA PRO A 116 -7.88 -19.82 -1.55
C PRO A 116 -6.70 -20.35 -2.37
N SER A 117 -6.09 -19.49 -3.19
CA SER A 117 -4.87 -19.75 -3.95
C SER A 117 -3.96 -18.54 -3.84
N CYS A 118 -2.71 -18.77 -3.47
CA CYS A 118 -1.70 -17.72 -3.38
C CYS A 118 -0.78 -17.86 -4.60
N ARG A 119 -1.24 -17.39 -5.74
CA ARG A 119 -0.43 -17.33 -6.97
C ARG A 119 0.22 -15.96 -7.09
N ASP A 120 1.38 -15.92 -7.70
CA ASP A 120 2.04 -14.65 -8.00
C ASP A 120 1.12 -13.77 -8.85
N GLY A 121 0.88 -12.54 -8.36
CA GLY A 121 0.02 -11.56 -9.01
C GLY A 121 -1.46 -11.58 -8.59
N ASP A 122 -1.92 -12.61 -7.87
CA ASP A 122 -3.27 -12.61 -7.33
C ASP A 122 -3.30 -11.87 -5.98
N PRO A 123 -4.19 -10.87 -5.80
CA PRO A 123 -4.34 -10.21 -4.51
C PRO A 123 -4.93 -11.18 -3.49
N PRO A 124 -4.52 -11.09 -2.21
CA PRO A 124 -5.12 -11.88 -1.15
C PRO A 124 -6.60 -11.52 -0.98
N THR A 125 -7.42 -12.50 -0.63
CA THR A 125 -8.86 -12.28 -0.38
C THR A 125 -9.13 -11.65 0.97
N GLU A 126 -8.24 -11.89 1.94
CA GLU A 126 -8.28 -11.30 3.27
C GLU A 126 -6.89 -10.81 3.66
N ASN A 127 -6.78 -9.53 4.01
CA ASN A 127 -5.58 -8.92 4.57
C ASN A 127 -5.81 -8.70 6.04
N LEU A 128 -5.11 -9.42 6.88
CA LEU A 128 -5.33 -9.42 8.32
C LEU A 128 -4.30 -8.55 9.03
N ALA A 129 -4.78 -7.55 9.74
CA ALA A 129 -4.02 -6.79 10.73
C ALA A 129 -4.36 -7.32 12.13
N VAL A 130 -3.35 -7.58 12.94
CA VAL A 130 -3.49 -8.13 14.29
C VAL A 130 -2.69 -7.29 15.27
N VAL A 131 -3.25 -7.02 16.44
CA VAL A 131 -2.54 -6.39 17.56
C VAL A 131 -2.82 -7.18 18.83
N GLY A 132 -1.76 -7.54 19.52
CA GLY A 132 -1.78 -8.09 20.88
C GLY A 132 -1.15 -7.10 21.83
N GLY A 133 -1.70 -6.97 23.02
CA GLY A 133 -1.22 -6.02 24.00
C GLY A 133 -1.35 -6.53 25.44
N GLY A 134 -0.75 -5.73 26.34
CA GLY A 134 -0.73 -5.99 27.76
C GLY A 134 0.38 -6.94 28.22
N HIS A 135 0.65 -6.89 29.52
CA HIS A 135 1.72 -7.66 30.12
C HIS A 135 1.57 -9.18 29.90
N ASP A 136 0.35 -9.69 29.97
CA ASP A 136 0.05 -11.12 29.85
C ASP A 136 -0.50 -11.51 28.47
N LEU A 137 -0.43 -10.62 27.49
CA LEU A 137 -0.92 -10.84 26.12
C LEU A 137 -2.34 -11.43 26.07
N THR A 138 -3.19 -10.96 26.98
CA THR A 138 -4.58 -11.42 27.05
C THR A 138 -5.47 -10.77 25.99
N ASP A 139 -5.11 -9.59 25.56
CA ASP A 139 -5.93 -8.77 24.66
C ASP A 139 -5.39 -8.83 23.23
N TRP A 140 -6.12 -9.55 22.38
CA TRP A 140 -5.85 -9.61 20.96
C TRP A 140 -7.02 -9.02 20.16
N ALA A 141 -6.69 -8.13 19.25
CA ALA A 141 -7.61 -7.57 18.28
C ALA A 141 -7.16 -7.96 16.87
N ALA A 142 -8.12 -8.27 16.01
CA ALA A 142 -7.87 -8.61 14.62
C ALA A 142 -8.87 -7.89 13.72
N LYS A 143 -8.40 -7.41 12.56
CA LYS A 143 -9.21 -6.76 11.55
C LYS A 143 -8.86 -7.31 10.18
N ALA A 144 -9.78 -8.03 9.56
CA ALA A 144 -9.67 -8.44 8.18
C ALA A 144 -10.18 -7.31 7.26
N THR A 145 -9.47 -7.06 6.19
CA THR A 145 -9.84 -6.14 5.10
C THR A 145 -9.79 -6.89 3.78
N GLN A 146 -10.48 -6.37 2.76
CA GLN A 146 -10.54 -6.95 1.41
C GLN A 146 -10.17 -5.92 0.37
N GLY A 147 -9.85 -6.38 -0.83
CA GLY A 147 -9.64 -5.52 -2.00
C GLY A 147 -8.35 -4.71 -1.97
N SER A 148 -7.27 -5.30 -1.44
CA SER A 148 -5.93 -4.72 -1.42
C SER A 148 -4.87 -5.79 -1.62
N ASP A 149 -3.64 -5.37 -1.94
CA ASP A 149 -2.51 -6.27 -2.19
C ASP A 149 -1.86 -6.82 -0.91
N GLY A 150 -2.38 -6.44 0.25
CA GLY A 150 -1.90 -6.83 1.58
C GLY A 150 -1.24 -5.68 2.33
N TRP A 151 -1.26 -5.78 3.65
CA TRP A 151 -0.52 -4.86 4.50
C TRP A 151 0.98 -5.11 4.35
N GLU A 152 1.78 -4.06 4.18
CA GLU A 152 3.22 -4.15 3.94
C GLU A 152 4.04 -3.69 5.13
N LYS A 153 3.53 -2.70 5.87
CA LYS A 153 4.26 -2.02 6.92
C LYS A 153 3.47 -1.96 8.22
N ILE A 154 4.20 -2.07 9.33
CA ILE A 154 3.69 -1.88 10.68
C ILE A 154 4.49 -0.74 11.30
N GLU A 155 3.81 0.29 11.76
CA GLU A 155 4.38 1.39 12.51
C GLU A 155 3.75 1.48 13.90
N PHE A 156 4.60 1.72 14.92
CA PHE A 156 4.16 1.91 16.29
C PHE A 156 4.26 3.39 16.66
N GLY A 157 3.22 3.89 17.30
CA GLY A 157 3.20 5.20 17.94
C GLY A 157 2.82 5.07 19.41
N ASP A 158 2.61 6.19 20.08
CA ASP A 158 2.14 6.18 21.48
C ASP A 158 0.74 5.54 21.54
N ARG A 159 0.66 4.35 22.17
CA ARG A 159 -0.57 3.54 22.33
C ARG A 159 -1.32 3.27 21.02
N ARG A 160 -0.63 3.26 19.88
CA ARG A 160 -1.18 3.14 18.55
C ARG A 160 -0.31 2.22 17.70
N VAL A 161 -0.97 1.44 16.84
CA VAL A 161 -0.32 0.69 15.76
C VAL A 161 -0.99 1.08 14.45
N GLU A 162 -0.20 1.37 13.44
CA GLU A 162 -0.64 1.69 12.09
C GLU A 162 -0.14 0.64 11.12
N PHE A 163 -1.03 0.16 10.27
CA PHE A 163 -0.76 -0.74 9.17
C PHE A 163 -0.91 0.04 7.88
N GLU A 164 0.08 -0.07 7.01
CA GLU A 164 0.11 0.63 5.74
C GLU A 164 0.27 -0.37 4.59
N GLU A 165 -0.43 -0.11 3.52
CA GLU A 165 -0.22 -0.68 2.19
C GLU A 165 -0.02 0.45 1.19
N SER A 166 0.83 0.24 0.18
CA SER A 166 1.11 1.24 -0.85
C SER A 166 0.99 0.60 -2.23
N TRP A 167 0.46 1.36 -3.17
CA TRP A 167 0.44 0.99 -4.59
C TRP A 167 0.75 2.21 -5.46
N THR A 168 0.93 2.01 -6.74
CA THR A 168 1.40 3.04 -7.69
C THR A 168 0.60 4.34 -7.67
N SER A 169 -0.67 4.31 -7.24
CA SER A 169 -1.57 5.48 -7.29
C SER A 169 -2.20 5.85 -5.96
N GLY A 170 -1.61 5.38 -4.85
CA GLY A 170 -2.13 5.71 -3.53
C GLY A 170 -1.61 4.82 -2.41
N SER A 171 -2.19 4.98 -1.26
CA SER A 171 -1.93 4.17 -0.07
C SER A 171 -3.20 3.97 0.74
N SER A 172 -3.20 2.96 1.59
CA SER A 172 -4.21 2.81 2.63
C SER A 172 -3.56 2.65 3.98
N THR A 173 -4.23 3.16 5.00
CA THR A 173 -3.83 3.01 6.39
C THR A 173 -4.96 2.45 7.22
N LEU A 174 -4.61 1.58 8.16
CA LEU A 174 -5.51 1.05 9.17
C LEU A 174 -4.87 1.27 10.53
N THR A 175 -5.54 2.01 11.40
CA THR A 175 -5.02 2.35 12.72
C THR A 175 -5.75 1.56 13.80
N TRP A 176 -4.99 0.93 14.68
CA TRP A 176 -5.45 0.41 15.95
C TRP A 176 -5.01 1.37 17.07
N THR A 177 -5.88 1.59 18.06
CA THR A 177 -5.58 2.42 19.22
C THR A 177 -5.98 1.70 20.50
N SER A 178 -5.11 1.71 21.48
CA SER A 178 -5.36 1.10 22.80
C SER A 178 -6.66 1.64 23.42
N GLY A 179 -7.51 0.73 23.87
CA GLY A 179 -8.82 1.06 24.46
C GLY A 179 -9.93 1.39 23.44
N LYS A 180 -9.60 1.60 22.15
CA LYS A 180 -10.60 1.87 21.10
C LYS A 180 -10.67 0.78 20.03
N GLY A 181 -9.60 -0.03 19.89
CA GLY A 181 -9.50 -1.05 18.85
C GLY A 181 -9.18 -0.47 17.47
N PHE A 182 -9.53 -1.22 16.41
CA PHE A 182 -9.33 -0.83 15.02
C PHE A 182 -10.34 0.22 14.55
N GLY A 183 -9.84 1.27 13.92
CA GLY A 183 -10.63 2.24 13.19
C GLY A 183 -11.08 1.74 11.81
N SER A 184 -11.57 2.67 10.98
CA SER A 184 -11.84 2.42 9.57
C SER A 184 -10.57 2.47 8.75
N LYS A 185 -10.47 1.64 7.70
CA LYS A 185 -9.44 1.76 6.66
C LYS A 185 -9.61 3.13 5.98
N ARG A 186 -8.53 3.88 5.89
CA ARG A 186 -8.46 5.17 5.19
C ARG A 186 -7.63 4.97 3.94
N THR A 187 -8.16 5.40 2.82
CA THR A 187 -7.48 5.34 1.53
C THR A 187 -7.20 6.76 1.07
N ARG A 188 -5.98 6.98 0.59
CA ARG A 188 -5.51 8.22 -0.04
C ARG A 188 -5.08 7.89 -1.44
N TYR A 189 -5.47 8.69 -2.39
CA TYR A 189 -5.07 8.57 -3.78
C TYR A 189 -4.06 9.65 -4.14
N GLU A 190 -3.09 9.30 -4.98
CA GLU A 190 -2.19 10.29 -5.56
C GLU A 190 -2.98 11.24 -6.45
N SER A 191 -2.58 12.51 -6.43
CA SER A 191 -3.22 13.53 -7.25
C SER A 191 -2.80 13.37 -8.72
N ILE A 192 -3.77 13.44 -9.62
CA ILE A 192 -3.47 13.63 -11.04
C ILE A 192 -3.01 15.08 -11.27
N ARG A 193 -2.16 15.27 -12.29
CA ARG A 193 -1.66 16.62 -12.63
C ARG A 193 -2.80 17.59 -12.87
N ALA A 194 -2.68 18.81 -12.37
CA ALA A 194 -3.65 19.88 -12.57
C ALA A 194 -3.93 20.18 -14.06
N ALA A 195 -2.98 19.85 -14.93
CA ALA A 195 -3.13 19.97 -16.37
C ALA A 195 -4.25 19.08 -16.95
N PHE A 196 -4.58 17.94 -16.30
CA PHE A 196 -5.72 17.11 -16.70
C PHE A 196 -7.04 17.62 -16.14
N ILE A 197 -7.04 18.19 -14.93
CA ILE A 197 -8.27 18.63 -14.24
C ILE A 197 -9.05 19.63 -15.09
N GLY A 198 -10.34 19.35 -15.30
CA GLY A 198 -11.26 20.21 -16.04
C GLY A 198 -12.01 19.48 -17.13
N THR A 199 -12.61 20.25 -18.03
CA THR A 199 -13.49 19.78 -19.11
C THR A 199 -12.75 19.79 -20.44
N TRP A 200 -12.88 18.68 -21.18
CA TRP A 200 -12.31 18.48 -22.49
C TRP A 200 -13.40 18.05 -23.48
N LYS A 201 -13.38 18.59 -24.66
CA LYS A 201 -14.36 18.27 -25.73
C LYS A 201 -13.65 17.58 -26.87
N ALA A 202 -14.22 16.51 -27.37
CA ALA A 202 -13.77 15.86 -28.58
C ALA A 202 -13.83 16.85 -29.77
N GLU A 203 -12.86 16.80 -30.66
CA GLU A 203 -12.78 17.68 -31.80
C GLU A 203 -13.97 17.49 -32.76
N ASP A 204 -14.50 16.27 -32.83
CA ASP A 204 -15.72 15.96 -33.62
C ASP A 204 -17.04 16.32 -32.91
N GLY A 205 -16.96 16.85 -31.67
CA GLY A 205 -18.12 17.21 -30.87
C GLY A 205 -18.92 16.03 -30.31
N SER A 206 -18.46 14.81 -30.46
CA SER A 206 -19.20 13.59 -30.04
C SER A 206 -19.23 13.38 -28.56
N HIS A 207 -18.13 13.73 -27.84
CA HIS A 207 -17.93 13.42 -26.44
C HIS A 207 -17.39 14.61 -25.63
N GLN A 208 -17.68 14.59 -24.36
CA GLN A 208 -17.08 15.45 -23.36
C GLN A 208 -16.47 14.60 -22.25
N LEU A 209 -15.27 14.98 -21.81
CA LEU A 209 -14.55 14.41 -20.68
C LEU A 209 -14.48 15.45 -19.58
N VAL A 210 -14.66 15.01 -18.33
CA VAL A 210 -14.43 15.84 -17.15
C VAL A 210 -13.53 15.07 -16.20
N PHE A 211 -12.30 15.53 -16.02
CA PHE A 211 -11.39 15.01 -15.00
C PHE A 211 -11.57 15.83 -13.72
N ALA A 212 -11.86 15.14 -12.64
CA ALA A 212 -12.06 15.75 -11.32
C ALA A 212 -11.36 14.95 -10.23
N GLN A 213 -10.86 15.68 -9.23
CA GLN A 213 -10.36 15.10 -7.99
C GLN A 213 -10.60 16.10 -6.86
N ALA A 214 -11.16 15.63 -5.75
CA ALA A 214 -11.36 16.41 -4.54
C ALA A 214 -10.33 15.99 -3.49
N GLY A 215 -9.26 16.79 -3.32
CA GLY A 215 -8.20 16.50 -2.35
C GLY A 215 -7.53 15.15 -2.60
N GLU A 216 -7.56 14.29 -1.58
CA GLU A 216 -6.97 12.93 -1.61
C GLU A 216 -7.99 11.86 -2.04
N GLU A 217 -9.15 12.24 -2.52
CA GLU A 217 -10.15 11.31 -3.04
C GLU A 217 -9.71 10.70 -4.37
N GLN A 218 -10.34 9.60 -4.72
CA GLN A 218 -10.06 8.92 -5.98
C GLN A 218 -10.33 9.86 -7.17
N PRO A 219 -9.34 10.08 -8.05
CA PRO A 219 -9.57 10.85 -9.27
C PRO A 219 -10.58 10.14 -10.16
N LEU A 220 -11.53 10.90 -10.69
CA LEU A 220 -12.59 10.41 -11.55
C LEU A 220 -12.54 11.07 -12.93
N LEU A 221 -12.82 10.28 -13.94
CA LEU A 221 -13.13 10.73 -15.29
C LEU A 221 -14.61 10.51 -15.54
N THR A 222 -15.33 11.58 -15.82
CA THR A 222 -16.70 11.53 -16.34
C THR A 222 -16.67 11.66 -17.86
N ILE A 223 -17.24 10.69 -18.56
CA ILE A 223 -17.36 10.66 -20.01
C ILE A 223 -18.84 10.84 -20.36
N SER A 224 -19.16 11.88 -21.13
CA SER A 224 -20.52 12.14 -21.60
C SER A 224 -20.59 12.15 -23.12
N THR A 225 -21.56 11.43 -23.71
CA THR A 225 -21.85 11.54 -25.13
C THR A 225 -22.70 12.81 -25.36
N LEU A 226 -22.30 13.62 -26.32
CA LEU A 226 -22.99 14.88 -26.67
C LEU A 226 -23.93 14.73 -27.88
N SER A 227 -23.78 13.64 -28.66
CA SER A 227 -24.61 13.35 -29.85
C SER A 227 -25.21 11.95 -29.74
N GLY A 228 -26.41 11.77 -30.24
CA GLY A 228 -27.13 10.49 -30.18
C GLY A 228 -27.83 10.24 -28.84
N ALA A 229 -27.88 8.98 -28.40
CA ALA A 229 -28.49 8.65 -27.11
C ALA A 229 -27.58 9.12 -25.97
N PRO A 230 -28.11 9.91 -25.02
CA PRO A 230 -27.28 10.43 -23.92
C PRO A 230 -26.76 9.30 -23.02
N CYS A 231 -25.46 9.31 -22.79
CA CYS A 231 -24.80 8.42 -21.89
C CYS A 231 -23.76 9.18 -21.08
N THR A 232 -23.74 8.98 -19.78
CA THR A 232 -22.70 9.49 -18.89
C THR A 232 -22.19 8.34 -18.04
N VAL A 233 -20.88 8.16 -18.05
CA VAL A 233 -20.19 7.16 -17.23
C VAL A 233 -19.11 7.84 -16.40
N GLU A 234 -18.92 7.33 -15.20
CA GLU A 234 -17.80 7.68 -14.33
C GLU A 234 -16.86 6.47 -14.25
N VAL A 235 -15.57 6.73 -14.38
CA VAL A 235 -14.53 5.71 -14.24
C VAL A 235 -13.37 6.28 -13.43
N PRO A 236 -12.83 5.50 -12.47
CA PRO A 236 -11.63 5.89 -11.77
C PRO A 236 -10.45 6.04 -12.72
N VAL A 237 -9.58 7.01 -12.45
CA VAL A 237 -8.34 7.21 -13.19
C VAL A 237 -7.14 7.25 -12.26
N ARG A 238 -5.96 7.01 -12.80
CA ARG A 238 -4.69 7.20 -12.11
C ARG A 238 -3.69 7.91 -13.00
N GLN A 239 -2.75 8.62 -12.39
CA GLN A 239 -1.60 9.17 -13.08
C GLN A 239 -0.65 8.04 -13.49
N VAL A 240 -0.12 8.10 -14.71
CA VAL A 240 0.90 7.18 -15.21
C VAL A 240 1.97 8.00 -15.92
N GLY A 241 3.08 8.23 -15.22
CA GLY A 241 4.09 9.17 -15.70
C GLY A 241 3.59 10.63 -15.67
N ASP A 242 4.31 11.52 -16.36
CA ASP A 242 4.05 12.96 -16.28
C ASP A 242 2.95 13.44 -17.22
N THR A 243 2.73 12.75 -18.32
CA THR A 243 1.84 13.20 -19.40
C THR A 243 0.65 12.30 -19.64
N SER A 244 0.44 11.25 -18.84
CA SER A 244 -0.62 10.27 -19.07
C SER A 244 -1.43 9.97 -17.83
N VAL A 245 -2.73 9.76 -18.03
CA VAL A 245 -3.65 9.17 -17.05
C VAL A 245 -4.33 7.95 -17.67
N GLU A 246 -4.50 6.90 -16.87
CA GLU A 246 -5.19 5.68 -17.29
C GLU A 246 -6.52 5.52 -16.55
N THR A 247 -7.51 4.97 -17.24
CA THR A 247 -8.75 4.51 -16.60
C THR A 247 -8.52 3.19 -15.86
N ARG A 248 -9.18 3.03 -14.72
CA ARG A 248 -9.05 1.84 -13.86
C ARG A 248 -10.42 1.33 -13.40
N GLY A 249 -10.62 0.02 -13.54
CA GLY A 249 -11.81 -0.66 -13.05
C GLY A 249 -13.05 -0.50 -13.94
N GLU A 250 -14.19 -0.85 -13.37
CA GLU A 250 -15.45 -0.85 -14.09
C GLU A 250 -16.08 0.55 -14.16
N PRO A 251 -16.57 0.98 -15.34
CA PRO A 251 -17.28 2.24 -15.48
C PRO A 251 -18.64 2.16 -14.78
N ARG A 252 -18.97 3.21 -14.04
CA ARG A 252 -20.28 3.39 -13.43
C ARG A 252 -21.15 4.25 -14.34
N VAL A 253 -22.23 3.70 -14.88
CA VAL A 253 -23.22 4.48 -15.63
C VAL A 253 -24.02 5.35 -14.67
N THR A 254 -23.92 6.66 -14.81
CA THR A 254 -24.64 7.65 -13.97
C THR A 254 -25.88 8.20 -14.67
N HIS A 255 -25.89 8.22 -16.00
CA HIS A 255 -27.03 8.64 -16.79
C HIS A 255 -27.09 7.85 -18.11
N GLY A 256 -28.30 7.49 -18.55
CA GLY A 256 -28.54 6.75 -19.78
C GLY A 256 -28.92 5.28 -19.60
N SER A 257 -29.20 4.59 -20.71
CA SER A 257 -29.58 3.17 -20.68
C SER A 257 -28.35 2.27 -20.62
N LYS A 258 -28.28 1.41 -19.61
CA LYS A 258 -27.18 0.46 -19.42
C LYS A 258 -26.96 -0.52 -20.58
N GLN A 259 -27.94 -0.71 -21.48
CA GLN A 259 -27.95 -1.88 -22.36
C GLN A 259 -27.51 -1.67 -23.80
N ARG A 260 -27.45 -0.46 -24.34
CA ARG A 260 -27.16 -0.26 -25.77
C ARG A 260 -26.13 0.80 -26.15
N PHE A 261 -25.92 1.82 -25.34
CA PHE A 261 -25.17 3.00 -25.75
C PHE A 261 -24.05 3.42 -24.80
N CYS A 262 -24.06 2.89 -23.59
CA CYS A 262 -23.01 3.14 -22.62
C CYS A 262 -22.02 1.99 -22.59
N PRO A 263 -20.72 2.26 -22.65
CA PRO A 263 -19.71 1.24 -22.49
C PRO A 263 -19.84 0.58 -21.12
N SER A 264 -20.06 -0.72 -21.10
CA SER A 264 -20.21 -1.53 -19.88
C SER A 264 -18.99 -2.43 -19.59
N LYS A 265 -17.96 -2.36 -20.44
CA LYS A 265 -16.73 -3.12 -20.28
C LYS A 265 -15.67 -2.29 -19.57
N PRO A 266 -14.74 -2.91 -18.83
CA PRO A 266 -13.57 -2.22 -18.28
C PRO A 266 -12.90 -1.40 -19.38
N PHE A 267 -12.69 -0.13 -19.12
CA PHE A 267 -11.93 0.74 -20.00
C PHE A 267 -10.46 0.64 -19.58
N GLU A 268 -9.65 -0.03 -20.37
CA GLU A 268 -8.20 0.05 -20.28
C GLU A 268 -7.70 1.03 -21.33
N THR A 269 -8.06 2.28 -21.17
CA THR A 269 -7.64 3.36 -22.07
C THR A 269 -6.83 4.38 -21.32
N ALA A 270 -5.93 5.03 -22.01
CA ALA A 270 -5.17 6.12 -21.46
C ALA A 270 -5.38 7.41 -22.26
N TYR A 271 -5.20 8.51 -21.57
CA TYR A 271 -5.26 9.84 -22.12
C TYR A 271 -3.87 10.47 -21.98
N GLU A 272 -3.27 10.86 -23.09
CA GLU A 272 -1.98 11.54 -23.15
C GLU A 272 -2.18 13.03 -23.39
N LEU A 273 -1.59 13.84 -22.51
CA LEU A 273 -1.53 15.28 -22.70
C LEU A 273 -0.42 15.61 -23.69
N GLN A 274 -0.76 16.27 -24.79
CA GLN A 274 0.20 16.77 -25.76
C GLN A 274 0.75 18.11 -25.27
N GLU A 275 2.04 18.19 -25.04
CA GLU A 275 2.68 19.39 -24.48
C GLU A 275 2.74 20.55 -25.49
N ASP A 276 2.81 20.23 -26.78
CA ASP A 276 3.00 21.23 -27.83
C ASP A 276 1.80 22.16 -28.04
N ASP A 277 0.58 21.64 -27.90
CA ASP A 277 -0.66 22.42 -28.15
C ASP A 277 -1.65 22.35 -26.98
N GLY A 278 -1.33 21.64 -25.91
CA GLY A 278 -2.19 21.44 -24.75
C GLY A 278 -3.46 20.65 -25.06
N SER A 279 -3.46 19.86 -26.13
CA SER A 279 -4.55 18.93 -26.45
C SER A 279 -4.43 17.64 -25.65
N LEU A 280 -5.53 16.93 -25.52
CA LEU A 280 -5.60 15.61 -24.89
C LEU A 280 -5.91 14.57 -25.96
N THR A 281 -5.13 13.51 -26.02
CA THR A 281 -5.34 12.43 -26.97
C THR A 281 -5.71 11.14 -26.25
N LEU A 282 -6.79 10.48 -26.69
CA LEU A 282 -7.14 9.13 -26.31
C LEU A 282 -6.25 8.15 -27.07
N VAL A 283 -5.56 7.30 -26.37
CA VAL A 283 -4.60 6.33 -26.93
C VAL A 283 -5.00 4.90 -26.53
N ASP A 284 -4.99 4.00 -27.50
CA ASP A 284 -5.10 2.56 -27.24
C ASP A 284 -3.73 2.00 -26.91
N PHE A 285 -3.52 1.62 -25.65
CA PHE A 285 -2.27 1.02 -25.18
C PHE A 285 -2.15 -0.47 -25.49
N THR A 286 -3.24 -1.13 -25.84
CA THR A 286 -3.24 -2.57 -26.17
C THR A 286 -2.70 -2.83 -27.57
N SER A 287 -2.67 -1.81 -28.42
CA SER A 287 -2.13 -1.92 -29.79
C SER A 287 -0.63 -1.58 -29.84
N SER A 288 0.10 -2.32 -30.69
CA SER A 288 1.51 -2.03 -30.98
C SER A 288 1.69 -1.84 -32.50
N PRO A 289 2.02 -0.62 -33.00
CA PRO A 289 2.25 0.62 -32.23
C PRO A 289 0.96 1.18 -31.58
N ARG A 290 1.13 2.03 -30.56
CA ARG A 290 0.02 2.72 -29.90
C ARG A 290 -0.85 3.46 -30.92
N LYS A 291 -2.15 3.23 -30.86
CA LYS A 291 -3.11 3.80 -31.81
C LYS A 291 -3.81 5.01 -31.19
N HIS A 292 -3.69 6.16 -31.85
CA HIS A 292 -4.49 7.33 -31.52
C HIS A 292 -5.95 7.08 -31.93
N LEU A 293 -6.85 7.22 -30.96
CA LEU A 293 -8.28 6.99 -31.17
C LEU A 293 -9.05 8.29 -31.35
N MET A 294 -8.76 9.32 -30.56
CA MET A 294 -9.52 10.58 -30.57
C MET A 294 -8.71 11.71 -29.92
N SER A 295 -8.89 12.92 -30.41
CA SER A 295 -8.30 14.15 -29.84
C SER A 295 -9.36 15.00 -29.19
N TYR A 296 -8.96 15.69 -28.11
CA TYR A 296 -9.81 16.56 -27.31
C TYR A 296 -9.12 17.91 -27.10
N LYS A 297 -9.90 18.96 -27.05
CA LYS A 297 -9.46 20.30 -26.67
C LYS A 297 -10.10 20.75 -25.38
N ARG A 298 -9.36 21.50 -24.57
CA ARG A 298 -9.86 22.03 -23.31
C ARG A 298 -11.05 22.97 -23.61
N ALA A 299 -12.17 22.75 -22.94
CA ALA A 299 -13.30 23.67 -23.00
C ALA A 299 -12.90 24.97 -22.27
N ARG A 300 -13.14 26.11 -22.91
CA ARG A 300 -12.93 27.43 -22.33
C ARG A 300 -14.05 27.81 -21.39
#